data_cfae1542e5df343bafb214d7442a57ea
#
_entry.id   cfae1542e5df343bafb214d7442a57ea
#
_cell.length_a   1.000
_cell.length_b   1.000
_cell.length_c   1.000
_cell.angle_alpha   90.00
_cell.angle_beta   90.00
_cell.angle_gamma   90.00
#
_symmetry.space_group_name_H-M   'P 1'
#
loop_
_entity.id
_entity.type
_entity.pdbx_description
1 polymer ?
#
loop_
_entity_poly.entity_id
_entity_poly.type
_entity_poly.pdbx_seq_one_letter_code
_entity_poly.pdbx_strand_id
1 'polypeptide(L)'
;MPYFTRPSQRGVRRRARLLCAVSAFSGIAFLPQAAVAQSPTSDGRAANDEQPGWRDEIIVVGQGERQSPSIYTVPVVTAATRLPLTLRETPQAVTVMTRENLDDQQLNSVQNALEATAGLSSRTLDSERVTFYARGFAIDSFQYDGIPTAFVSGASFLDTAFFERFEVVRGATGLLTGTGNPSASINLVRKRPGRQFAASATLSAGSWDNFRGMADISAPLSRDGHVRARLVGILQDREGHVDRYRQAKRSVYGIVEADLGPRTLISIGYDHQAIRPEGTTWSGMPLWFSDGTPTRWSRSKSMTADWSRWDNTLDSAFLTLEHQFAGQWVARAAVMHQRSSSDARLFSGLGYPDRVTGEGLQPFALASYTRSRQNSIDATLSGPVSLLGRKH
;
A
#
# COMPACT_ATOMS: atom_id res chain seq x y z
N MET A 1 30.01 4.66 -45.70
CA MET A 1 29.18 5.88 -45.78
C MET A 1 28.42 6.00 -44.48
N PRO A 2 28.62 7.01 -43.63
CA PRO A 2 27.97 7.14 -42.32
C PRO A 2 26.68 7.94 -42.48
N TYR A 3 25.56 7.36 -42.09
CA TYR A 3 24.30 8.09 -41.93
C TYR A 3 24.26 8.70 -40.53
N PHE A 4 24.44 10.00 -40.45
CA PHE A 4 24.10 10.83 -39.28
C PHE A 4 22.58 10.96 -39.23
N THR A 5 21.93 10.40 -38.23
CA THR A 5 20.56 10.69 -37.86
C THR A 5 20.51 11.76 -36.79
N ARG A 6 19.83 12.88 -37.08
CA ARG A 6 19.59 14.02 -36.19
C ARG A 6 18.72 13.56 -34.97
N PRO A 7 18.96 14.07 -33.75
CA PRO A 7 18.08 13.83 -32.63
C PRO A 7 16.71 14.51 -32.84
N SER A 8 15.64 13.75 -32.65
CA SER A 8 14.27 14.26 -32.82
C SER A 8 13.90 15.21 -31.67
N GLN A 9 13.58 16.47 -32.03
CA GLN A 9 13.10 17.52 -31.10
C GLN A 9 11.65 17.31 -30.65
N ARG A 10 11.25 16.12 -30.23
CA ARG A 10 9.89 15.86 -29.71
C ARG A 10 9.71 16.01 -28.20
N GLY A 11 10.78 16.25 -27.43
CA GLY A 11 10.73 16.31 -25.96
C GLY A 11 10.25 17.62 -25.33
N VAL A 12 10.26 18.74 -26.07
CA VAL A 12 10.11 20.08 -25.46
C VAL A 12 8.64 20.55 -25.32
N ARG A 13 7.69 19.97 -26.05
CA ARG A 13 6.31 20.51 -26.08
C ARG A 13 5.34 19.99 -24.99
N ARG A 14 5.70 18.98 -24.18
CA ARG A 14 4.82 18.46 -23.09
C ARG A 14 5.06 19.08 -21.71
N ARG A 15 6.18 19.80 -21.50
CA ARG A 15 6.50 20.43 -20.20
C ARG A 15 5.58 21.59 -19.81
N ALA A 16 4.87 22.22 -20.77
CA ALA A 16 4.02 23.38 -20.51
C ALA A 16 2.60 23.06 -19.98
N ARG A 17 2.16 21.80 -19.99
CA ARG A 17 0.78 21.46 -19.60
C ARG A 17 0.60 21.09 -18.13
N LEU A 18 1.67 20.75 -17.40
CA LEU A 18 1.56 20.42 -15.96
C LEU A 18 1.53 21.68 -15.08
N LEU A 19 2.14 22.78 -15.52
CA LEU A 19 2.15 24.05 -14.77
C LEU A 19 0.79 24.77 -14.74
N CYS A 20 -0.08 24.54 -15.71
CA CYS A 20 -1.40 25.20 -15.76
C CYS A 20 -2.48 24.56 -14.88
N ALA A 21 -2.29 23.33 -14.39
CA ALA A 21 -3.29 22.67 -13.53
C ALA A 21 -3.17 23.04 -12.04
N VAL A 22 -2.05 23.62 -11.62
CA VAL A 22 -1.81 24.01 -10.21
C VAL A 22 -2.34 25.41 -9.90
N SER A 23 -2.58 26.25 -10.93
CA SER A 23 -2.98 27.66 -10.73
C SER A 23 -4.47 27.89 -10.42
N ALA A 24 -5.31 26.86 -10.39
CA ALA A 24 -6.76 26.99 -10.16
C ALA A 24 -7.20 26.79 -8.70
N PHE A 25 -6.28 26.57 -7.74
CA PHE A 25 -6.61 26.35 -6.33
C PHE A 25 -6.17 27.48 -5.38
N SER A 26 -5.72 28.63 -5.90
CA SER A 26 -5.30 29.79 -5.09
C SER A 26 -6.46 30.75 -4.86
N GLY A 27 -7.32 30.46 -3.90
CA GLY A 27 -8.44 31.36 -3.60
C GLY A 27 -9.17 31.10 -2.29
N ILE A 28 -8.48 30.65 -1.21
CA ILE A 28 -9.04 30.72 0.13
C ILE A 28 -7.93 31.20 1.07
N ALA A 29 -7.98 32.50 1.38
CA ALA A 29 -7.14 33.13 2.39
C ALA A 29 -7.71 32.80 3.77
N PHE A 30 -7.02 31.98 4.57
CA PHE A 30 -7.24 31.86 6.00
C PHE A 30 -6.17 32.67 6.76
N LEU A 31 -6.63 33.63 7.53
CA LEU A 31 -5.80 34.39 8.49
C LEU A 31 -5.44 33.46 9.67
N PRO A 32 -4.19 33.40 10.12
CA PRO A 32 -3.85 32.65 11.31
C PRO A 32 -4.22 33.42 12.58
N GLN A 33 -5.08 32.85 13.42
CA GLN A 33 -5.22 33.26 14.82
C GLN A 33 -4.09 32.61 15.64
N ALA A 34 -3.25 33.42 16.25
CA ALA A 34 -2.24 33.00 17.19
C ALA A 34 -2.89 32.48 18.49
N ALA A 35 -2.75 31.21 18.77
CA ALA A 35 -3.07 30.64 20.07
C ALA A 35 -1.88 30.71 20.99
N VAL A 36 -2.05 31.40 22.10
CA VAL A 36 -1.07 31.51 23.19
C VAL A 36 -1.06 30.22 23.98
N ALA A 37 0.07 29.54 24.02
CA ALA A 37 0.29 28.35 24.83
C ALA A 37 0.40 28.74 26.32
N GLN A 38 -0.50 28.24 27.16
CA GLN A 38 -0.36 28.23 28.62
C GLN A 38 0.22 26.89 29.07
N SER A 39 1.34 26.96 29.78
CA SER A 39 1.97 25.80 30.43
C SER A 39 1.17 25.40 31.69
N PRO A 40 0.89 24.11 31.93
CA PRO A 40 0.34 23.68 33.20
C PRO A 40 1.47 23.48 34.22
N THR A 41 1.31 24.10 35.38
CA THR A 41 2.08 23.91 36.62
C THR A 41 1.90 22.49 37.16
N SER A 42 3.01 21.89 37.56
CA SER A 42 3.08 20.64 38.30
C SER A 42 2.59 20.81 39.74
N ASP A 43 1.53 20.10 40.11
CA ASP A 43 1.24 19.83 41.52
C ASP A 43 1.27 18.30 41.74
N GLY A 44 2.14 17.91 42.65
CA GLY A 44 2.31 16.55 43.09
C GLY A 44 1.14 16.06 43.93
N ARG A 45 0.67 14.85 43.62
CA ARG A 45 -0.12 14.07 44.57
C ARG A 45 0.21 12.58 44.44
N ALA A 46 0.32 12.02 45.62
CA ALA A 46 0.77 10.68 46.00
C ALA A 46 0.18 9.53 45.19
N ALA A 47 1.05 8.52 44.99
CA ALA A 47 0.69 7.20 44.52
C ALA A 47 -0.30 6.51 45.48
N ASN A 48 -1.46 6.11 44.95
CA ASN A 48 -2.27 5.07 45.52
C ASN A 48 -2.14 3.84 44.61
N ASP A 49 -1.61 2.76 45.18
CA ASP A 49 -1.66 1.41 44.63
C ASP A 49 -3.13 0.94 44.55
N GLU A 50 -3.78 1.20 43.43
CA GLU A 50 -4.99 0.48 43.01
C GLU A 50 -4.62 -0.56 41.98
N GLN A 51 -4.83 -1.82 42.32
CA GLN A 51 -4.80 -2.95 41.38
C GLN A 51 -5.63 -2.61 40.14
N PRO A 52 -5.19 -2.93 38.94
CA PRO A 52 -5.98 -2.69 37.75
C PRO A 52 -7.20 -3.59 37.76
N GLY A 53 -8.30 -3.05 38.25
CA GLY A 53 -9.61 -3.61 38.00
C GLY A 53 -9.82 -3.64 36.51
N TRP A 54 -10.21 -4.78 35.96
CA TRP A 54 -10.64 -4.96 34.58
C TRP A 54 -11.76 -3.96 34.32
N ARG A 55 -11.41 -2.85 33.69
CA ARG A 55 -12.42 -1.95 33.16
C ARG A 55 -13.08 -2.64 31.99
N ASP A 56 -14.40 -2.74 32.00
CA ASP A 56 -15.24 -3.20 30.90
C ASP A 56 -15.18 -2.18 29.74
N GLU A 57 -14.02 -1.88 29.23
CA GLU A 57 -13.81 -1.05 28.07
C GLU A 57 -13.81 -1.95 26.85
N ILE A 58 -14.95 -1.97 26.16
CA ILE A 58 -15.14 -2.73 24.94
C ILE A 58 -14.33 -2.02 23.85
N ILE A 59 -13.21 -2.60 23.48
CA ILE A 59 -12.42 -2.14 22.34
C ILE A 59 -13.10 -2.66 21.06
N VAL A 60 -13.93 -1.82 20.45
CA VAL A 60 -14.47 -2.09 19.11
C VAL A 60 -13.31 -1.91 18.13
N VAL A 61 -12.82 -3.01 17.57
CA VAL A 61 -11.78 -3.00 16.55
C VAL A 61 -12.43 -2.78 15.18
N GLY A 62 -12.88 -1.63 14.97
CA GLY A 62 -13.37 -1.05 13.73
C GLY A 62 -13.12 0.44 13.81
N GLN A 63 -11.96 0.83 14.27
CA GLN A 63 -11.82 2.17 14.76
C GLN A 63 -11.11 3.08 13.80
N GLY A 64 -11.91 3.94 13.22
CA GLY A 64 -11.45 5.28 13.01
C GLY A 64 -11.34 5.95 14.37
N GLU A 65 -10.20 5.91 14.99
CA GLU A 65 -9.73 6.84 16.02
C GLU A 65 -8.37 6.40 16.50
N ARG A 66 -7.49 7.27 16.60
CA ARG A 66 -7.18 8.51 17.21
C ARG A 66 -6.02 9.11 16.44
N GLN A 67 -6.13 10.36 16.10
CA GLN A 67 -4.93 11.19 15.98
C GLN A 67 -4.34 11.28 17.39
N SER A 68 -3.74 10.19 17.83
CA SER A 68 -2.86 10.19 18.98
C SER A 68 -1.49 10.66 18.52
N PRO A 69 -0.77 11.42 19.33
CA PRO A 69 0.53 11.91 18.94
C PRO A 69 1.42 10.72 18.55
N SER A 70 2.04 10.82 17.36
CA SER A 70 3.18 10.03 16.88
C SER A 70 3.26 8.59 17.41
N ILE A 71 2.46 7.66 16.82
CA ILE A 71 2.45 6.27 17.30
C ILE A 71 3.20 5.39 16.31
N TYR A 72 4.44 4.99 16.68
CA TYR A 72 5.23 3.98 15.98
C TYR A 72 4.81 2.54 16.33
N THR A 73 3.87 2.37 17.26
CA THR A 73 3.34 1.07 17.67
C THR A 73 1.83 1.09 17.74
N VAL A 74 1.19 -0.03 17.51
CA VAL A 74 -0.26 -0.18 17.63
C VAL A 74 -0.61 -0.96 18.89
N PRO A 75 -1.69 -0.61 19.60
CA PRO A 75 -2.09 -1.32 20.83
C PRO A 75 -2.54 -2.75 20.52
N VAL A 76 -3.18 -2.98 19.37
CA VAL A 76 -3.72 -4.29 18.99
C VAL A 76 -3.51 -4.57 17.50
N VAL A 77 -3.42 -5.86 17.17
CA VAL A 77 -3.34 -6.40 15.82
C VAL A 77 -4.40 -7.48 15.59
N THR A 78 -4.87 -7.63 14.37
CA THR A 78 -5.89 -8.62 14.02
C THR A 78 -5.41 -9.63 12.97
N ALA A 79 -4.31 -9.34 12.30
CA ALA A 79 -3.82 -10.13 11.17
C ALA A 79 -3.42 -11.56 11.54
N ALA A 80 -3.06 -11.82 12.80
CA ALA A 80 -2.58 -13.13 13.25
C ALA A 80 -3.72 -14.10 13.62
N THR A 81 -4.80 -13.59 14.23
CA THR A 81 -5.84 -14.43 14.84
C THR A 81 -7.26 -13.98 14.51
N ARG A 82 -7.45 -12.82 13.86
CA ARG A 82 -8.71 -12.07 13.68
C ARG A 82 -9.32 -11.57 15.00
N LEU A 83 -8.69 -11.84 16.12
CA LEU A 83 -9.03 -11.26 17.41
C LEU A 83 -8.18 -10.02 17.66
N PRO A 84 -8.70 -9.00 18.33
CA PRO A 84 -7.96 -7.80 18.71
C PRO A 84 -7.01 -8.13 19.87
N LEU A 85 -5.85 -8.68 19.57
CA LEU A 85 -4.83 -9.03 20.55
C LEU A 85 -3.70 -7.99 20.55
N THR A 86 -3.13 -7.75 21.72
CA THR A 86 -1.87 -7.00 21.79
C THR A 86 -0.74 -7.79 21.11
N LEU A 87 0.32 -7.10 20.69
CA LEU A 87 1.50 -7.78 20.14
C LEU A 87 2.08 -8.83 21.10
N ARG A 88 1.96 -8.61 22.41
CA ARG A 88 2.44 -9.52 23.46
C ARG A 88 1.57 -10.78 23.60
N GLU A 89 0.27 -10.66 23.38
CA GLU A 89 -0.69 -11.76 23.45
C GLU A 89 -0.75 -12.56 22.15
N THR A 90 -0.21 -12.01 21.06
CA THR A 90 -0.23 -12.66 19.75
C THR A 90 0.85 -13.75 19.70
N PRO A 91 0.48 -15.03 19.51
CA PRO A 91 1.43 -16.16 19.55
C PRO A 91 2.27 -16.30 18.28
N GLN A 92 2.44 -15.24 17.52
CA GLN A 92 3.19 -15.19 16.26
C GLN A 92 4.06 -13.94 16.20
N ALA A 93 5.13 -14.00 15.40
CA ALA A 93 5.99 -12.85 15.16
C ALA A 93 5.30 -11.84 14.24
N VAL A 94 4.75 -10.78 14.80
CA VAL A 94 4.08 -9.70 14.06
C VAL A 94 4.95 -8.45 14.05
N THR A 95 5.08 -7.85 12.87
CA THR A 95 5.66 -6.51 12.69
C THR A 95 4.59 -5.59 12.12
N VAL A 96 4.47 -4.39 12.68
CA VAL A 96 3.54 -3.38 12.19
C VAL A 96 4.32 -2.18 11.66
N MET A 97 4.06 -1.83 10.41
CA MET A 97 4.49 -0.56 9.80
C MET A 97 3.31 0.40 9.91
N THR A 98 3.41 1.34 10.85
CA THR A 98 2.33 2.32 11.10
C THR A 98 2.35 3.43 10.06
N ARG A 99 1.28 4.24 10.00
CA ARG A 99 1.23 5.40 9.10
C ARG A 99 2.40 6.35 9.33
N GLU A 100 2.75 6.60 10.58
CA GLU A 100 3.89 7.44 10.97
C GLU A 100 5.20 6.92 10.38
N ASN A 101 5.48 5.62 10.54
CA ASN A 101 6.65 4.98 9.92
C ASN A 101 6.69 5.15 8.40
N LEU A 102 5.53 4.99 7.76
CA LEU A 102 5.42 5.11 6.30
C LEU A 102 5.64 6.54 5.83
N ASP A 103 5.14 7.53 6.58
CA ASP A 103 5.25 8.95 6.24
C ASP A 103 6.66 9.49 6.51
N ASP A 104 7.23 9.23 7.68
CA ASP A 104 8.56 9.70 8.07
C ASP A 104 9.67 9.17 7.17
N GLN A 105 9.56 7.92 6.74
CA GLN A 105 10.50 7.30 5.83
C GLN A 105 10.13 7.49 4.34
N GLN A 106 9.04 8.20 4.04
CA GLN A 106 8.52 8.43 2.69
C GLN A 106 8.33 7.13 1.86
N LEU A 107 7.84 6.09 2.52
CA LEU A 107 7.61 4.79 1.90
C LEU A 107 6.32 4.81 1.08
N ASN A 108 6.38 5.39 -0.10
CA ASN A 108 5.22 5.71 -0.93
C ASN A 108 4.66 4.52 -1.74
N SER A 109 5.32 3.37 -1.74
CA SER A 109 4.82 2.14 -2.37
C SER A 109 4.84 0.98 -1.39
N VAL A 110 3.95 0.02 -1.59
CA VAL A 110 3.94 -1.23 -0.80
C VAL A 110 5.28 -1.94 -0.92
N GLN A 111 5.92 -1.89 -2.09
CA GLN A 111 7.26 -2.44 -2.27
C GLN A 111 8.26 -1.82 -1.29
N ASN A 112 8.37 -0.48 -1.26
CA ASN A 112 9.30 0.22 -0.37
C ASN A 112 9.02 -0.09 1.11
N ALA A 113 7.74 -0.15 1.49
CA ALA A 113 7.34 -0.46 2.86
C ALA A 113 7.73 -1.89 3.27
N LEU A 114 7.56 -2.87 2.39
CA LEU A 114 7.95 -4.24 2.66
C LEU A 114 9.48 -4.42 2.67
N GLU A 115 10.21 -3.73 1.80
CA GLU A 115 11.68 -3.72 1.79
C GLU A 115 12.27 -3.09 3.05
N ALA A 116 11.60 -2.09 3.62
CA ALA A 116 11.97 -1.48 4.90
C ALA A 116 11.56 -2.33 6.13
N THR A 117 10.74 -3.36 5.93
CA THR A 117 10.27 -4.21 7.03
C THR A 117 11.31 -5.25 7.41
N ALA A 118 11.72 -5.27 8.68
CA ALA A 118 12.72 -6.23 9.18
C ALA A 118 12.28 -7.69 8.97
N GLY A 119 13.20 -8.51 8.44
CA GLY A 119 12.97 -9.94 8.18
C GLY A 119 12.22 -10.25 6.88
N LEU A 120 11.99 -9.24 6.05
CA LEU A 120 11.57 -9.39 4.67
C LEU A 120 12.73 -9.08 3.72
N SER A 121 12.67 -9.65 2.53
CA SER A 121 13.56 -9.31 1.41
C SER A 121 12.76 -9.33 0.12
N SER A 122 13.25 -8.66 -0.90
CA SER A 122 12.64 -8.64 -2.22
C SER A 122 13.62 -9.13 -3.28
N ARG A 123 13.09 -9.65 -4.37
CA ARG A 123 13.81 -9.93 -5.61
C ARG A 123 13.07 -9.29 -6.77
N THR A 124 13.71 -8.32 -7.37
CA THR A 124 13.24 -7.69 -8.61
C THR A 124 13.68 -8.53 -9.80
N LEU A 125 12.75 -8.96 -10.62
CA LEU A 125 13.00 -9.73 -11.84
C LEU A 125 13.22 -8.83 -13.04
N ASP A 126 12.45 -7.74 -13.09
CA ASP A 126 12.50 -6.71 -14.12
C ASP A 126 11.87 -5.41 -13.58
N SER A 127 11.54 -4.45 -14.45
CA SER A 127 11.04 -3.15 -14.00
C SER A 127 9.74 -3.20 -13.21
N GLU A 128 8.89 -4.23 -13.40
CA GLU A 128 7.55 -4.26 -12.80
C GLU A 128 7.30 -5.48 -11.89
N ARG A 129 8.10 -6.55 -11.99
CA ARG A 129 7.88 -7.76 -11.21
C ARG A 129 8.82 -7.86 -10.03
N VAL A 130 8.23 -7.84 -8.85
CA VAL A 130 8.92 -8.01 -7.58
C VAL A 130 8.29 -9.19 -6.82
N THR A 131 9.12 -10.06 -6.29
CA THR A 131 8.71 -11.13 -5.38
C THR A 131 9.28 -10.84 -4.00
N PHE A 132 8.42 -10.90 -2.98
CA PHE A 132 8.83 -10.73 -1.59
C PHE A 132 9.08 -12.07 -0.94
N TYR A 133 10.01 -12.11 0.00
CA TYR A 133 10.41 -13.32 0.72
C TYR A 133 10.47 -13.07 2.22
N ALA A 134 10.10 -14.08 2.98
CA ALA A 134 10.34 -14.17 4.42
C ALA A 134 10.86 -15.57 4.73
N ARG A 135 11.89 -15.68 5.57
CA ARG A 135 12.48 -16.96 5.98
C ARG A 135 12.91 -17.87 4.81
N GLY A 136 13.25 -17.29 3.66
CA GLY A 136 13.64 -18.01 2.45
C GLY A 136 12.48 -18.47 1.54
N PHE A 137 11.23 -18.26 1.94
CA PHE A 137 10.04 -18.61 1.15
C PHE A 137 9.39 -17.39 0.55
N ALA A 138 8.87 -17.52 -0.67
CA ALA A 138 8.12 -16.44 -1.31
C ALA A 138 6.81 -16.17 -0.55
N ILE A 139 6.47 -14.87 -0.41
CA ILE A 139 5.24 -14.43 0.20
C ILE A 139 4.14 -14.45 -0.86
N ASP A 140 3.11 -15.25 -0.63
CA ASP A 140 1.94 -15.42 -1.48
C ASP A 140 0.62 -15.05 -0.80
N SER A 141 0.66 -14.69 0.49
CA SER A 141 -0.51 -14.34 1.29
C SER A 141 -0.57 -12.83 1.52
N PHE A 142 -1.47 -12.16 0.78
CA PHE A 142 -1.84 -10.76 0.98
C PHE A 142 -3.31 -10.66 1.37
N GLN A 143 -3.63 -9.68 2.21
CA GLN A 143 -4.98 -9.42 2.70
C GLN A 143 -5.26 -7.91 2.67
N TYR A 144 -6.53 -7.55 2.48
CA TYR A 144 -7.07 -6.22 2.70
C TYR A 144 -8.05 -6.26 3.86
N ASP A 145 -7.75 -5.57 4.96
CA ASP A 145 -8.56 -5.58 6.19
C ASP A 145 -8.90 -6.99 6.68
N GLY A 146 -7.95 -7.93 6.54
CA GLY A 146 -8.09 -9.35 6.90
C GLY A 146 -8.75 -10.23 5.83
N ILE A 147 -9.17 -9.68 4.69
CA ILE A 147 -9.77 -10.45 3.58
C ILE A 147 -8.68 -10.85 2.58
N PRO A 148 -8.45 -12.14 2.33
CA PRO A 148 -7.43 -12.60 1.38
C PRO A 148 -7.64 -12.09 -0.05
N THR A 149 -6.55 -11.74 -0.72
CA THR A 149 -6.54 -11.37 -2.13
C THR A 149 -5.63 -12.30 -2.95
N ALA A 150 -6.08 -12.63 -4.16
CA ALA A 150 -5.30 -13.38 -5.14
C ALA A 150 -4.34 -12.50 -5.98
N PHE A 151 -4.39 -11.17 -5.83
CA PHE A 151 -3.61 -10.23 -6.65
C PHE A 151 -2.24 -9.93 -6.05
N VAL A 152 -1.48 -10.98 -5.71
CA VAL A 152 -0.17 -10.88 -5.06
C VAL A 152 0.87 -10.22 -5.97
N SER A 153 0.88 -10.56 -7.25
CA SER A 153 1.84 -10.01 -8.22
C SER A 153 1.67 -8.51 -8.50
N GLY A 154 0.48 -7.97 -8.20
CA GLY A 154 0.20 -6.54 -8.33
C GLY A 154 0.49 -5.71 -7.07
N ALA A 155 0.84 -6.34 -5.96
CA ALA A 155 1.02 -5.63 -4.70
C ALA A 155 2.17 -4.60 -4.74
N SER A 156 3.21 -4.83 -5.54
CA SER A 156 4.39 -3.96 -5.62
C SER A 156 4.08 -2.54 -6.09
N PHE A 157 3.10 -2.35 -6.99
CA PHE A 157 2.78 -1.02 -7.52
C PHE A 157 1.79 -0.22 -6.67
N LEU A 158 1.15 -0.87 -5.67
CA LEU A 158 0.17 -0.23 -4.81
C LEU A 158 0.80 0.92 -4.02
N ASP A 159 0.02 1.97 -3.82
CA ASP A 159 0.44 3.14 -3.07
C ASP A 159 0.10 2.99 -1.58
N THR A 160 1.02 3.38 -0.71
CA THR A 160 0.82 3.29 0.74
C THR A 160 -0.17 4.31 1.29
N ALA A 161 -0.45 5.39 0.56
CA ALA A 161 -1.31 6.48 1.03
C ALA A 161 -2.75 6.05 1.33
N PHE A 162 -3.21 4.90 0.81
CA PHE A 162 -4.55 4.36 1.07
C PHE A 162 -4.64 3.55 2.35
N PHE A 163 -3.49 3.22 2.97
CA PHE A 163 -3.42 2.34 4.12
C PHE A 163 -2.98 3.08 5.38
N GLU A 164 -3.59 2.72 6.49
CA GLU A 164 -3.25 3.21 7.82
C GLU A 164 -2.01 2.52 8.36
N ARG A 165 -1.89 1.20 8.09
CA ARG A 165 -0.74 0.39 8.50
C ARG A 165 -0.64 -0.89 7.68
N PHE A 166 0.51 -1.54 7.76
CA PHE A 166 0.74 -2.90 7.30
C PHE A 166 1.05 -3.78 8.49
N GLU A 167 0.38 -4.92 8.59
CA GLU A 167 0.62 -5.94 9.60
C GLU A 167 1.26 -7.14 8.90
N VAL A 168 2.49 -7.47 9.28
CA VAL A 168 3.28 -8.58 8.71
C VAL A 168 3.38 -9.69 9.73
N VAL A 169 2.66 -10.78 9.51
CA VAL A 169 2.67 -11.97 10.35
C VAL A 169 3.63 -12.98 9.72
N ARG A 170 4.74 -13.26 10.40
CA ARG A 170 5.80 -14.14 9.89
C ARG A 170 5.66 -15.56 10.39
N GLY A 171 5.76 -16.53 9.48
CA GLY A 171 5.74 -17.95 9.75
C GLY A 171 4.51 -18.64 9.20
N ALA A 172 4.15 -19.79 9.79
CA ALA A 172 2.98 -20.54 9.39
C ALA A 172 1.69 -19.76 9.71
N THR A 173 0.99 -19.30 8.69
CA THR A 173 -0.26 -18.54 8.81
C THR A 173 -1.49 -19.44 8.78
N GLY A 174 -1.30 -20.74 8.91
CA GLY A 174 -2.32 -21.78 8.74
C GLY A 174 -3.56 -21.64 9.63
N LEU A 175 -3.45 -20.92 10.75
CA LEU A 175 -4.61 -20.62 11.60
C LEU A 175 -5.69 -19.82 10.87
N LEU A 176 -5.28 -18.91 9.95
CA LEU A 176 -6.20 -18.05 9.19
C LEU A 176 -6.36 -18.48 7.73
N THR A 177 -5.32 -19.08 7.15
CA THR A 177 -5.27 -19.40 5.72
C THR A 177 -5.44 -20.90 5.42
N GLY A 178 -5.47 -21.74 6.45
CA GLY A 178 -5.49 -23.20 6.34
C GLY A 178 -4.13 -23.73 5.86
N THR A 179 -3.99 -23.98 4.57
CA THR A 179 -2.72 -24.31 3.94
C THR A 179 -2.02 -23.02 3.49
N GLY A 180 -0.73 -22.89 3.73
CA GLY A 180 0.03 -21.70 3.33
C GLY A 180 1.52 -21.93 3.39
N ASN A 181 2.24 -21.06 2.74
CA ASN A 181 3.69 -21.01 2.75
C ASN A 181 4.19 -20.60 4.15
N PRO A 182 5.24 -21.20 4.73
CA PRO A 182 5.80 -20.78 6.02
C PRO A 182 6.58 -19.45 5.94
N SER A 183 6.24 -18.60 5.02
CA SER A 183 6.85 -17.30 4.76
C SER A 183 6.30 -16.20 5.68
N ALA A 184 5.30 -15.49 5.20
CA ALA A 184 4.55 -14.46 5.93
C ALA A 184 3.18 -14.25 5.29
N SER A 185 2.26 -13.63 6.06
CA SER A 185 1.05 -13.01 5.56
C SER A 185 1.11 -11.51 5.78
N ILE A 186 0.70 -10.73 4.79
CA ILE A 186 0.73 -9.28 4.81
C ILE A 186 -0.70 -8.76 4.75
N ASN A 187 -1.13 -8.07 5.80
CA ASN A 187 -2.43 -7.43 5.88
C ASN A 187 -2.28 -5.93 5.67
N LEU A 188 -2.93 -5.41 4.63
CA LEU A 188 -2.99 -4.00 4.27
C LEU A 188 -4.26 -3.42 4.90
N VAL A 189 -4.11 -2.64 5.98
CA VAL A 189 -5.24 -2.04 6.69
C VAL A 189 -5.54 -0.67 6.10
N ARG A 190 -6.74 -0.50 5.53
CA ARG A 190 -7.15 0.73 4.87
C ARG A 190 -7.40 1.87 5.86
N LYS A 191 -7.15 3.11 5.40
CA LYS A 191 -7.52 4.32 6.13
C LYS A 191 -9.04 4.42 6.30
N ARG A 192 -9.48 4.88 7.47
CA ARG A 192 -10.89 5.13 7.78
C ARG A 192 -11.16 6.62 8.01
N PRO A 193 -12.38 7.11 7.83
CA PRO A 193 -12.72 8.50 8.09
C PRO A 193 -12.84 8.78 9.59
N GLY A 194 -12.30 9.92 10.01
CA GLY A 194 -12.45 10.44 11.37
C GLY A 194 -13.78 11.17 11.58
N ARG A 195 -14.16 11.37 12.85
CA ARG A 195 -15.34 12.18 13.25
C ARG A 195 -15.10 13.68 13.16
N GLN A 196 -13.84 14.10 13.04
CA GLN A 196 -13.45 15.49 12.87
C GLN A 196 -12.94 15.72 11.46
N PHE A 197 -13.10 16.96 10.96
CA PHE A 197 -12.50 17.35 9.69
C PHE A 197 -10.97 17.33 9.80
N ALA A 198 -10.34 16.65 8.87
CA ALA A 198 -8.90 16.64 8.70
C ALA A 198 -8.57 16.66 7.21
N ALA A 199 -7.61 17.46 6.81
CA ALA A 199 -7.14 17.51 5.44
C ALA A 199 -5.62 17.70 5.41
N SER A 200 -4.97 16.99 4.50
CA SER A 200 -3.55 17.15 4.22
C SER A 200 -3.30 17.12 2.72
N ALA A 201 -2.27 17.84 2.30
CA ALA A 201 -1.77 17.79 0.95
C ALA A 201 -0.23 17.74 0.98
N THR A 202 0.35 16.87 0.19
CA THR A 202 1.80 16.71 0.08
C THR A 202 2.21 16.85 -1.36
N LEU A 203 3.19 17.71 -1.61
CA LEU A 203 3.86 17.84 -2.90
C LEU A 203 5.32 17.48 -2.70
N SER A 204 5.84 16.59 -3.52
CA SER A 204 7.26 16.20 -3.47
C SER A 204 7.87 16.18 -4.85
N ALA A 205 9.16 16.52 -4.89
CA ALA A 205 10.01 16.45 -6.07
C ALA A 205 11.30 15.71 -5.70
N GLY A 206 11.80 14.90 -6.61
CA GLY A 206 12.99 14.08 -6.36
C GLY A 206 13.80 13.83 -7.63
N SER A 207 14.85 13.06 -7.48
CA SER A 207 15.73 12.65 -8.59
C SER A 207 14.93 11.93 -9.67
N TRP A 208 15.43 11.99 -10.92
CA TRP A 208 14.80 11.42 -12.10
C TRP A 208 13.40 11.97 -12.37
N ASP A 209 13.27 13.29 -12.31
CA ASP A 209 12.04 14.03 -12.58
C ASP A 209 10.82 13.44 -11.85
N ASN A 210 11.04 12.97 -10.62
CA ASN A 210 9.99 12.39 -9.80
C ASN A 210 9.17 13.50 -9.14
N PHE A 211 7.98 13.74 -9.63
CA PHE A 211 7.01 14.67 -9.07
C PHE A 211 5.78 13.92 -8.57
N ARG A 212 5.44 14.13 -7.31
CA ARG A 212 4.29 13.48 -6.66
C ARG A 212 3.43 14.50 -5.95
N GLY A 213 2.12 14.45 -6.18
CA GLY A 213 1.09 15.16 -5.43
C GLY A 213 0.15 14.14 -4.78
N MET A 214 -0.16 14.36 -3.50
CA MET A 214 -1.13 13.60 -2.72
C MET A 214 -2.06 14.57 -1.99
N ALA A 215 -3.35 14.24 -1.94
CA ALA A 215 -4.34 14.90 -1.09
C ALA A 215 -5.11 13.84 -0.31
N ASP A 216 -5.36 14.09 0.97
CA ASP A 216 -6.11 13.21 1.87
C ASP A 216 -7.07 14.07 2.69
N ILE A 217 -8.37 13.83 2.53
CA ILE A 217 -9.44 14.62 3.17
C ILE A 217 -10.36 13.65 3.88
N SER A 218 -10.56 13.88 5.18
CA SER A 218 -11.53 13.17 6.02
C SER A 218 -12.50 14.17 6.63
N ALA A 219 -13.79 13.91 6.54
CA ALA A 219 -14.81 14.84 7.02
C ALA A 219 -16.06 14.10 7.54
N PRO A 220 -16.68 14.60 8.64
CA PRO A 220 -18.03 14.24 8.96
C PRO A 220 -18.98 14.81 7.90
N LEU A 221 -19.92 13.99 7.42
CA LEU A 221 -20.98 14.39 6.49
C LEU A 221 -22.28 14.74 7.23
N SER A 222 -22.44 14.27 8.46
CA SER A 222 -23.54 14.63 9.36
C SER A 222 -23.02 15.50 10.52
N ARG A 223 -23.89 16.33 11.11
CA ARG A 223 -23.52 17.23 12.22
C ARG A 223 -23.08 16.51 13.47
N ASP A 224 -23.59 15.32 13.70
CA ASP A 224 -23.29 14.44 14.83
C ASP A 224 -22.08 13.52 14.60
N GLY A 225 -21.50 13.55 13.38
CA GLY A 225 -20.37 12.71 12.99
C GLY A 225 -20.72 11.22 12.79
N HIS A 226 -22.02 10.87 12.80
CA HIS A 226 -22.42 9.48 12.55
C HIS A 226 -22.20 9.05 11.10
N VAL A 227 -22.30 9.96 10.14
CA VAL A 227 -21.92 9.71 8.75
C VAL A 227 -20.66 10.49 8.45
N ARG A 228 -19.63 9.79 7.96
CA ARG A 228 -18.31 10.36 7.69
C ARG A 228 -17.70 9.77 6.43
N ALA A 229 -16.84 10.53 5.77
CA ALA A 229 -16.17 10.10 4.55
C ALA A 229 -14.68 10.46 4.57
N ARG A 230 -13.89 9.69 3.82
CA ARG A 230 -12.49 10.00 3.50
C ARG A 230 -12.25 9.82 2.02
N LEU A 231 -11.46 10.72 1.44
CA LEU A 231 -11.02 10.70 0.05
C LEU A 231 -9.52 10.91 0.01
N VAL A 232 -8.81 10.02 -0.70
CA VAL A 232 -7.37 10.14 -0.94
C VAL A 232 -7.10 10.10 -2.43
N GLY A 233 -6.35 11.07 -2.95
CA GLY A 233 -5.97 11.14 -4.36
C GLY A 233 -4.46 11.26 -4.54
N ILE A 234 -3.91 10.61 -5.57
CA ILE A 234 -2.48 10.58 -5.86
C ILE A 234 -2.25 10.77 -7.34
N LEU A 235 -1.31 11.66 -7.65
CA LEU A 235 -0.76 11.86 -8.98
C LEU A 235 0.76 11.80 -8.87
N GLN A 236 1.41 10.97 -9.68
CA GLN A 236 2.86 10.89 -9.70
C GLN A 236 3.34 10.66 -11.14
N ASP A 237 4.35 11.39 -11.54
CA ASP A 237 5.10 11.14 -12.77
C ASP A 237 6.58 11.06 -12.37
N ARG A 238 7.29 10.03 -12.83
CA ARG A 238 8.72 9.84 -12.56
C ARG A 238 9.43 9.20 -13.75
N GLU A 239 10.70 9.49 -13.89
CA GLU A 239 11.63 8.71 -14.69
C GLU A 239 12.37 7.69 -13.80
N GLY A 240 13.14 6.80 -14.38
CA GLY A 240 14.02 5.87 -13.67
C GLY A 240 15.48 6.17 -13.95
N HIS A 241 16.38 5.56 -13.18
CA HIS A 241 17.80 5.57 -13.46
C HIS A 241 18.18 4.77 -14.72
N VAL A 242 17.23 3.95 -15.20
CA VAL A 242 17.37 3.10 -16.39
C VAL A 242 16.89 3.88 -17.60
N ASP A 243 17.67 3.84 -18.68
CA ASP A 243 17.38 4.55 -19.94
C ASP A 243 15.96 4.21 -20.44
N ARG A 244 15.22 5.23 -20.87
CA ARG A 244 13.85 5.16 -21.41
C ARG A 244 12.74 4.85 -20.38
N TYR A 245 13.07 4.43 -19.16
CA TYR A 245 12.03 4.11 -18.17
C TYR A 245 11.39 5.36 -17.63
N ARG A 246 10.07 5.41 -17.71
CA ARG A 246 9.22 6.42 -17.05
C ARG A 246 7.92 5.80 -16.60
N GLN A 247 7.32 6.33 -15.54
CA GLN A 247 6.09 5.80 -14.98
C GLN A 247 5.15 6.94 -14.56
N ALA A 248 3.90 6.87 -15.02
CA ALA A 248 2.81 7.69 -14.51
C ALA A 248 1.94 6.86 -13.57
N LYS A 249 1.63 7.39 -12.36
CA LYS A 249 0.70 6.80 -11.40
C LYS A 249 -0.49 7.74 -11.20
N ARG A 250 -1.68 7.16 -11.21
CA ARG A 250 -2.95 7.84 -10.96
C ARG A 250 -3.79 6.95 -10.07
N SER A 251 -4.10 7.41 -8.85
CA SER A 251 -4.81 6.57 -7.90
C SER A 251 -5.78 7.38 -7.07
N VAL A 252 -6.92 6.78 -6.73
CA VAL A 252 -7.94 7.37 -5.87
C VAL A 252 -8.52 6.32 -4.94
N TYR A 253 -8.78 6.70 -3.70
CA TYR A 253 -9.45 5.91 -2.68
C TYR A 253 -10.55 6.73 -2.04
N GLY A 254 -11.72 6.13 -1.85
CA GLY A 254 -12.85 6.73 -1.17
C GLY A 254 -13.56 5.74 -0.26
N ILE A 255 -13.97 6.20 0.93
CA ILE A 255 -14.76 5.41 1.89
C ILE A 255 -15.78 6.31 2.57
N VAL A 256 -16.98 5.75 2.76
CA VAL A 256 -18.03 6.34 3.59
C VAL A 256 -18.36 5.35 4.69
N GLU A 257 -18.49 5.85 5.91
CA GLU A 257 -18.93 5.09 7.08
C GLU A 257 -20.18 5.73 7.68
N ALA A 258 -21.09 4.88 8.17
CA ALA A 258 -22.28 5.31 8.87
C ALA A 258 -22.53 4.46 10.13
N ASP A 259 -22.66 5.12 11.27
CA ASP A 259 -23.11 4.50 12.52
C ASP A 259 -24.64 4.35 12.47
N LEU A 260 -25.15 3.12 12.26
CA LEU A 260 -26.57 2.79 12.27
C LEU A 260 -27.07 2.58 13.71
N GLY A 261 -26.70 3.49 14.60
CA GLY A 261 -26.91 3.41 16.04
C GLY A 261 -25.63 3.10 16.82
N PRO A 262 -25.69 2.93 18.14
CA PRO A 262 -24.50 2.89 18.99
C PRO A 262 -23.66 1.60 18.84
N ARG A 263 -24.18 0.59 18.15
CA ARG A 263 -23.58 -0.75 18.08
C ARG A 263 -23.38 -1.28 16.66
N THR A 264 -23.76 -0.51 15.63
CA THR A 264 -23.71 -0.98 14.25
C THR A 264 -23.00 0.03 13.38
N LEU A 265 -21.94 -0.41 12.72
CA LEU A 265 -21.18 0.37 11.74
C LEU A 265 -21.30 -0.28 10.38
N ILE A 266 -21.61 0.49 9.36
CA ILE A 266 -21.53 0.12 7.96
C ILE A 266 -20.45 0.95 7.27
N SER A 267 -19.63 0.32 6.43
CA SER A 267 -18.61 0.99 5.63
C SER A 267 -18.75 0.55 4.18
N ILE A 268 -18.70 1.50 3.25
CA ILE A 268 -18.64 1.25 1.82
C ILE A 268 -17.47 2.04 1.23
N GLY A 269 -16.67 1.40 0.39
CA GLY A 269 -15.54 2.08 -0.21
C GLY A 269 -15.14 1.51 -1.56
N TYR A 270 -14.30 2.30 -2.23
CA TYR A 270 -13.75 1.98 -3.53
C TYR A 270 -12.33 2.52 -3.63
N ASP A 271 -11.43 1.74 -4.23
CA ASP A 271 -10.12 2.21 -4.66
C ASP A 271 -9.84 1.86 -6.12
N HIS A 272 -9.16 2.78 -6.79
CA HIS A 272 -8.61 2.63 -8.13
C HIS A 272 -7.13 2.98 -8.10
N GLN A 273 -6.30 2.04 -8.50
CA GLN A 273 -4.87 2.24 -8.58
C GLN A 273 -4.38 1.84 -9.97
N ALA A 274 -3.71 2.77 -10.65
CA ALA A 274 -3.20 2.57 -11.99
C ALA A 274 -1.77 3.09 -12.13
N ILE A 275 -0.91 2.27 -12.75
CA ILE A 275 0.40 2.68 -13.22
C ILE A 275 0.51 2.46 -14.72
N ARG A 276 1.24 3.35 -15.38
CA ARG A 276 1.52 3.31 -16.81
C ARG A 276 3.02 3.49 -17.04
N PRO A 277 3.80 2.45 -16.86
CA PRO A 277 5.22 2.48 -17.14
C PRO A 277 5.50 2.32 -18.64
N GLU A 278 6.43 3.11 -19.15
CA GLU A 278 6.97 3.04 -20.50
C GLU A 278 8.46 2.75 -20.43
N GLY A 279 9.04 2.18 -21.49
CA GLY A 279 10.42 1.73 -21.49
C GLY A 279 10.68 0.59 -20.53
N THR A 280 9.66 -0.23 -20.27
CA THR A 280 9.72 -1.35 -19.32
C THR A 280 10.69 -2.42 -19.80
N THR A 281 11.39 -3.03 -18.86
CA THR A 281 12.26 -4.17 -19.14
C THR A 281 11.51 -5.48 -18.88
N TRP A 282 11.87 -6.53 -19.62
CA TRP A 282 11.37 -7.90 -19.40
C TRP A 282 12.54 -8.87 -19.31
N SER A 283 13.36 -8.71 -18.39
CA SER A 283 14.58 -9.36 -17.96
C SER A 283 15.70 -8.34 -17.76
N GLY A 284 16.87 -8.84 -17.32
CA GLY A 284 18.09 -8.03 -17.18
C GLY A 284 18.97 -8.05 -18.44
N MET A 285 20.05 -7.29 -18.37
CA MET A 285 21.15 -7.35 -19.35
C MET A 285 21.92 -8.67 -19.16
N PRO A 286 22.45 -9.28 -20.26
CA PRO A 286 23.29 -10.45 -20.15
C PRO A 286 24.56 -10.13 -19.35
N LEU A 287 24.92 -11.01 -18.42
CA LEU A 287 26.08 -10.83 -17.54
C LEU A 287 27.39 -11.34 -18.17
N TRP A 288 27.31 -12.08 -19.28
CA TRP A 288 28.40 -12.73 -19.95
C TRP A 288 28.35 -12.48 -21.45
N PHE A 289 29.51 -12.42 -22.08
CA PHE A 289 29.66 -12.58 -23.51
C PHE A 289 29.58 -14.05 -23.90
N SER A 290 29.46 -14.35 -25.20
CA SER A 290 29.41 -15.71 -25.74
C SER A 290 30.69 -16.51 -25.46
N ASP A 291 31.84 -15.85 -25.27
CA ASP A 291 33.13 -16.43 -24.91
C ASP A 291 33.27 -16.69 -23.39
N GLY A 292 32.25 -16.44 -22.58
CA GLY A 292 32.23 -16.63 -21.12
C GLY A 292 32.88 -15.49 -20.34
N THR A 293 33.34 -14.42 -20.98
CA THR A 293 33.89 -13.26 -20.28
C THR A 293 32.75 -12.37 -19.73
N PRO A 294 32.94 -11.73 -18.54
CA PRO A 294 31.91 -10.87 -17.96
C PRO A 294 31.64 -9.62 -18.79
N THR A 295 30.38 -9.25 -18.95
CA THR A 295 29.98 -7.99 -19.54
C THR A 295 30.08 -6.84 -18.52
N ARG A 296 30.26 -5.61 -19.02
CA ARG A 296 30.27 -4.39 -18.20
C ARG A 296 29.37 -3.36 -18.85
N TRP A 297 28.12 -3.34 -18.39
CA TRP A 297 27.12 -2.35 -18.83
C TRP A 297 27.10 -1.14 -17.89
N SER A 298 26.76 0.04 -18.44
CA SER A 298 26.45 1.18 -17.59
C SER A 298 25.19 0.87 -16.76
N ARG A 299 25.07 1.50 -15.57
CA ARG A 299 23.92 1.30 -14.69
C ARG A 299 22.59 1.73 -15.32
N SER A 300 22.62 2.66 -16.27
CA SER A 300 21.44 3.13 -16.98
C SER A 300 21.06 2.23 -18.15
N LYS A 301 21.97 1.35 -18.60
CA LYS A 301 21.72 0.52 -19.79
C LYS A 301 20.58 -0.46 -19.55
N SER A 302 19.64 -0.49 -20.47
CA SER A 302 18.51 -1.41 -20.44
C SER A 302 18.31 -2.12 -21.77
N MET A 303 17.75 -3.31 -21.71
CA MET A 303 17.30 -4.07 -22.86
C MET A 303 15.77 -3.85 -23.01
N THR A 304 15.41 -2.75 -23.62
CA THR A 304 14.01 -2.37 -23.86
C THR A 304 13.88 -1.69 -25.21
N ALA A 305 12.65 -1.58 -25.69
CA ALA A 305 12.29 -0.85 -26.90
C ALA A 305 11.46 0.40 -26.54
N ASP A 306 11.47 1.42 -27.41
CA ASP A 306 10.73 2.68 -27.20
C ASP A 306 9.21 2.49 -27.12
N TRP A 307 8.70 1.37 -27.64
CA TRP A 307 7.29 0.98 -27.58
C TRP A 307 6.95 0.07 -26.39
N SER A 308 7.93 -0.34 -25.57
CA SER A 308 7.71 -1.21 -24.42
C SER A 308 6.90 -0.48 -23.36
N ARG A 309 5.87 -1.17 -22.84
CA ARG A 309 5.01 -0.67 -21.77
C ARG A 309 4.42 -1.83 -20.98
N TRP A 310 3.96 -1.54 -19.77
CA TRP A 310 3.32 -2.54 -18.91
C TRP A 310 2.28 -1.89 -18.00
N ASP A 311 1.13 -1.54 -18.58
CA ASP A 311 0.04 -0.86 -17.88
C ASP A 311 -0.62 -1.82 -16.88
N ASN A 312 -0.70 -1.44 -15.62
CA ASN A 312 -1.36 -2.23 -14.57
C ASN A 312 -2.43 -1.38 -13.88
N THR A 313 -3.58 -2.00 -13.62
CA THR A 313 -4.70 -1.40 -12.92
C THR A 313 -5.28 -2.37 -11.92
N LEU A 314 -5.62 -1.87 -10.73
CA LEU A 314 -6.39 -2.59 -9.71
C LEU A 314 -7.55 -1.72 -9.25
N ASP A 315 -8.75 -2.25 -9.37
CA ASP A 315 -9.99 -1.71 -8.83
C ASP A 315 -10.47 -2.59 -7.69
N SER A 316 -10.93 -2.00 -6.58
CA SER A 316 -11.46 -2.73 -5.44
C SER A 316 -12.67 -1.99 -4.88
N ALA A 317 -13.81 -2.65 -4.82
CA ALA A 317 -15.02 -2.17 -4.17
C ALA A 317 -15.33 -3.08 -2.98
N PHE A 318 -15.71 -2.50 -1.84
CA PHE A 318 -15.97 -3.26 -0.63
C PHE A 318 -17.12 -2.70 0.19
N LEU A 319 -17.77 -3.59 0.93
CA LEU A 319 -18.80 -3.29 1.91
C LEU A 319 -18.46 -4.08 3.18
N THR A 320 -18.53 -3.42 4.34
CA THR A 320 -18.35 -4.07 5.64
C THR A 320 -19.48 -3.67 6.56
N LEU A 321 -20.03 -4.63 7.29
CA LEU A 321 -20.99 -4.44 8.37
C LEU A 321 -20.37 -5.00 9.66
N GLU A 322 -20.33 -4.18 10.69
CA GLU A 322 -19.88 -4.57 12.02
C GLU A 322 -21.02 -4.33 13.02
N HIS A 323 -21.34 -5.34 13.83
CA HIS A 323 -22.40 -5.23 14.84
C HIS A 323 -21.93 -5.81 16.17
N GLN A 324 -22.12 -5.03 17.21
CA GLN A 324 -21.80 -5.41 18.57
C GLN A 324 -23.09 -5.83 19.32
N PHE A 325 -23.15 -7.11 19.66
CA PHE A 325 -24.24 -7.66 20.47
C PHE A 325 -24.01 -7.40 21.98
N ALA A 326 -25.03 -7.68 22.78
CA ALA A 326 -24.87 -7.77 24.22
C ALA A 326 -23.85 -8.88 24.58
N GLY A 327 -23.19 -8.75 25.75
CA GLY A 327 -22.24 -9.76 26.22
C GLY A 327 -20.90 -9.77 25.46
N GLN A 328 -20.49 -8.64 24.85
CA GLN A 328 -19.21 -8.48 24.16
C GLN A 328 -19.03 -9.32 22.89
N TRP A 329 -20.09 -9.83 22.30
CA TRP A 329 -20.06 -10.50 21.03
C TRP A 329 -20.01 -9.48 19.87
N VAL A 330 -19.12 -9.71 18.90
CA VAL A 330 -18.98 -8.89 17.71
C VAL A 330 -19.16 -9.75 16.48
N ALA A 331 -20.10 -9.39 15.62
CA ALA A 331 -20.22 -9.92 14.27
C ALA A 331 -19.64 -8.92 13.26
N ARG A 332 -18.88 -9.44 12.32
CA ARG A 332 -18.39 -8.70 11.16
C ARG A 332 -18.73 -9.49 9.89
N ALA A 333 -19.30 -8.82 8.92
CA ALA A 333 -19.52 -9.35 7.58
C ALA A 333 -18.89 -8.40 6.56
N ALA A 334 -18.18 -8.92 5.59
CA ALA A 334 -17.55 -8.12 4.55
C ALA A 334 -17.68 -8.79 3.18
N VAL A 335 -17.89 -7.95 2.17
CA VAL A 335 -17.90 -8.36 0.76
C VAL A 335 -16.90 -7.47 0.04
N MET A 336 -16.07 -8.08 -0.80
CA MET A 336 -15.09 -7.36 -1.62
C MET A 336 -15.12 -7.88 -3.05
N HIS A 337 -15.21 -6.96 -4.00
CA HIS A 337 -15.05 -7.21 -5.43
C HIS A 337 -13.76 -6.56 -5.89
N GLN A 338 -12.86 -7.34 -6.48
CA GLN A 338 -11.61 -6.83 -7.05
C GLN A 338 -11.51 -7.18 -8.53
N ARG A 339 -10.96 -6.27 -9.30
CA ARG A 339 -10.64 -6.44 -10.71
C ARG A 339 -9.25 -5.93 -10.97
N SER A 340 -8.39 -6.79 -11.51
CA SER A 340 -7.06 -6.42 -11.98
C SER A 340 -6.98 -6.55 -13.49
N SER A 341 -6.28 -5.64 -14.13
CA SER A 341 -5.93 -5.76 -15.54
C SER A 341 -4.47 -5.38 -15.77
N SER A 342 -3.82 -6.09 -16.69
CA SER A 342 -2.45 -5.85 -17.12
C SER A 342 -2.40 -5.88 -18.64
N ASP A 343 -1.92 -4.80 -19.28
CA ASP A 343 -1.66 -4.70 -20.73
C ASP A 343 -0.17 -4.46 -20.91
N ALA A 344 0.53 -5.46 -21.42
CA ALA A 344 1.97 -5.45 -21.57
C ALA A 344 2.38 -5.59 -23.04
N ARG A 345 3.35 -4.77 -23.45
CA ARG A 345 4.12 -4.95 -24.67
C ARG A 345 5.58 -4.91 -24.28
N LEU A 346 6.24 -6.05 -24.35
CA LEU A 346 7.53 -6.27 -23.74
C LEU A 346 8.55 -6.66 -24.80
N PHE A 347 9.79 -6.27 -24.57
CA PHE A 347 10.93 -6.62 -25.37
C PHE A 347 12.05 -7.15 -24.50
N SER A 348 12.74 -8.16 -24.98
CA SER A 348 13.94 -8.72 -24.38
C SER A 348 14.88 -9.25 -25.47
N GLY A 349 16.12 -9.46 -25.13
CA GLY A 349 17.10 -10.20 -25.94
C GLY A 349 17.49 -11.49 -25.22
N LEU A 350 17.40 -12.60 -25.93
CA LEU A 350 17.80 -13.90 -25.41
C LEU A 350 19.19 -14.27 -25.97
N GLY A 351 20.04 -14.91 -25.15
CA GLY A 351 21.37 -15.34 -25.55
C GLY A 351 22.48 -14.44 -24.98
N TYR A 352 23.65 -14.63 -25.51
CA TYR A 352 24.89 -13.96 -25.10
C TYR A 352 25.49 -13.23 -26.28
N PRO A 353 25.80 -11.93 -26.18
CA PRO A 353 26.39 -11.19 -27.29
C PRO A 353 27.81 -11.63 -27.51
N ASP A 354 28.24 -11.67 -28.77
CA ASP A 354 29.66 -11.79 -29.10
C ASP A 354 30.39 -10.50 -28.70
N ARG A 355 31.54 -10.64 -28.13
CA ARG A 355 32.30 -9.51 -27.58
C ARG A 355 32.80 -8.54 -28.64
N VAL A 356 33.06 -9.02 -29.86
CA VAL A 356 33.67 -8.24 -30.96
C VAL A 356 32.57 -7.68 -31.89
N THR A 357 31.62 -8.54 -32.29
CA THR A 357 30.60 -8.18 -33.26
C THR A 357 29.34 -7.61 -32.60
N GLY A 358 29.09 -7.93 -31.33
CA GLY A 358 27.85 -7.61 -30.62
C GLY A 358 26.66 -8.46 -31.04
N GLU A 359 26.83 -9.40 -31.94
CA GLU A 359 25.82 -10.34 -32.40
C GLU A 359 25.56 -11.46 -31.38
N GLY A 360 24.51 -12.26 -31.58
CA GLY A 360 24.18 -13.40 -30.73
C GLY A 360 23.02 -13.19 -29.75
N LEU A 361 22.46 -11.96 -29.72
CA LEU A 361 21.22 -11.70 -29.02
C LEU A 361 20.05 -11.90 -29.98
N GLN A 362 19.16 -12.82 -29.64
CA GLN A 362 17.91 -13.01 -30.36
C GLN A 362 16.83 -12.09 -29.80
N PRO A 363 16.24 -11.19 -30.60
CA PRO A 363 15.17 -10.34 -30.13
C PRO A 363 13.93 -11.17 -29.82
N PHE A 364 13.32 -10.91 -28.68
CA PHE A 364 12.08 -11.54 -28.27
C PHE A 364 11.07 -10.45 -27.86
N ALA A 365 9.91 -10.46 -28.49
CA ALA A 365 8.83 -9.52 -28.20
C ALA A 365 7.57 -10.28 -27.77
N LEU A 366 6.88 -9.74 -26.76
CA LEU A 366 5.64 -10.28 -26.23
C LEU A 366 4.59 -9.17 -26.14
N ALA A 367 3.35 -9.50 -26.56
CA ALA A 367 2.16 -8.74 -26.19
C ALA A 367 1.27 -9.64 -25.33
N SER A 368 0.88 -9.15 -24.17
CA SER A 368 0.05 -9.88 -23.22
C SER A 368 -1.04 -8.98 -22.65
N TYR A 369 -2.24 -9.53 -22.55
CA TYR A 369 -3.34 -8.87 -21.87
C TYR A 369 -3.94 -9.85 -20.86
N THR A 370 -3.91 -9.48 -19.58
CA THR A 370 -4.45 -10.27 -18.48
C THR A 370 -5.56 -9.50 -17.78
N ARG A 371 -6.65 -10.16 -17.49
CA ARG A 371 -7.73 -9.64 -16.66
C ARG A 371 -8.13 -10.68 -15.64
N SER A 372 -8.15 -10.29 -14.38
CA SER A 372 -8.57 -11.15 -13.28
C SER A 372 -9.68 -10.49 -12.48
N ARG A 373 -10.59 -11.29 -11.93
CA ARG A 373 -11.67 -10.84 -11.06
C ARG A 373 -11.73 -11.74 -9.85
N GLN A 374 -11.94 -11.14 -8.69
CA GLN A 374 -12.14 -11.85 -7.42
C GLN A 374 -13.37 -11.29 -6.73
N ASN A 375 -14.22 -12.17 -6.21
CA ASN A 375 -15.26 -11.85 -5.26
C ASN A 375 -14.93 -12.57 -3.95
N SER A 376 -14.94 -11.85 -2.84
CA SER A 376 -14.66 -12.38 -1.52
C SER A 376 -15.81 -12.04 -0.60
N ILE A 377 -16.22 -13.02 0.20
CA ILE A 377 -17.18 -12.87 1.28
C ILE A 377 -16.49 -13.38 2.54
N ASP A 378 -16.50 -12.59 3.59
CA ASP A 378 -15.93 -12.95 4.88
C ASP A 378 -16.95 -12.64 5.98
N ALA A 379 -17.14 -13.57 6.90
CA ALA A 379 -18.03 -13.40 8.04
C ALA A 379 -17.37 -13.98 9.29
N THR A 380 -17.35 -13.20 10.36
CA THR A 380 -16.79 -13.60 11.64
C THR A 380 -17.76 -13.28 12.77
N LEU A 381 -17.79 -14.13 13.78
CA LEU A 381 -18.47 -13.91 15.04
C LEU A 381 -17.48 -14.24 16.16
N SER A 382 -17.18 -13.27 16.99
CA SER A 382 -16.25 -13.41 18.12
C SER A 382 -16.87 -12.89 19.40
N GLY A 383 -16.54 -13.52 20.53
CA GLY A 383 -17.04 -13.11 21.81
C GLY A 383 -16.59 -14.05 22.91
N PRO A 384 -16.74 -13.66 24.20
CA PRO A 384 -16.33 -14.45 25.32
C PRO A 384 -17.20 -15.69 25.49
N VAL A 385 -16.55 -16.83 25.68
CA VAL A 385 -17.21 -18.11 26.02
C VAL A 385 -16.82 -18.50 27.43
N SER A 386 -17.81 -18.81 28.27
CA SER A 386 -17.54 -19.35 29.60
C SER A 386 -17.53 -20.88 29.56
N LEU A 387 -16.37 -21.46 29.78
CA LEU A 387 -16.19 -22.91 29.83
C LEU A 387 -15.53 -23.30 31.17
N LEU A 388 -16.12 -24.26 31.88
CA LEU A 388 -15.61 -24.74 33.18
C LEU A 388 -15.35 -23.61 34.19
N GLY A 389 -16.21 -22.60 34.21
CA GLY A 389 -16.09 -21.46 35.13
C GLY A 389 -15.02 -20.42 34.78
N ARG A 390 -14.37 -20.56 33.62
CA ARG A 390 -13.39 -19.60 33.11
C ARG A 390 -13.92 -18.93 31.84
N LYS A 391 -13.64 -17.64 31.71
CA LYS A 391 -13.90 -16.92 30.45
C LYS A 391 -12.76 -17.16 29.46
N HIS A 392 -13.10 -17.49 28.24
CA HIS A 392 -12.19 -17.68 27.11
C HIS A 392 -12.56 -16.76 25.97
#